data_a8e76f9d4a5f6cc4e9ee4cd7d9f10a4b
#
_entry.id   a8e76f9d4a5f6cc4e9ee4cd7d9f10a4b
#
_cell.length_a   1.000
_cell.length_b   1.000
_cell.length_c   1.000
_cell.angle_alpha   90.00
_cell.angle_beta   90.00
_cell.angle_gamma   90.00
#
_symmetry.space_group_name_H-M   'P 1'
#
loop_
_entity.id
_entity.type
_entity.pdbx_description
1 polymer ?
#
loop_
_entity_poly.entity_id
_entity_poly.type
_entity_poly.pdbx_seq_one_letter_code
_entity_poly.pdbx_strand_id
1 'polypeptide(L)'
;MDKTLEQIRSYAEQGRYKRVPISKELYADAFTPISVMRTLRAASKHCYLLESAEDRQQWGRYSFLGYAPTMEITCTDGRVIISEGHEDEDKTRREVLTDHPGKVLREILEAYKSPVVPGLPPFTGGLVGYFSYDYIKYAEPTLKPVLEEKNETTGKTAAKTAVRDFRDADLMLFDRVIVFDNYRQKLILITGVKLEGDLEENYTNAKQELEEMERLIRSGAQADFRPLVLEEEFHPGVDKEDYCKMVEKAKEYIYEGDIFQVVLSNPLTAKAKGSLFDTYRVLRTSNPSPYMFYFSSDDIEVAGASPETLAKLE
;
A
#
# COMPACT_ATOMS: atom_id res chain seq x y z
N MET A 1 -14.33 -8.69 19.48
CA MET A 1 -15.69 -8.46 20.04
C MET A 1 -16.64 -8.23 18.88
N ASP A 2 -17.56 -9.18 18.65
CA ASP A 2 -18.57 -9.00 17.61
C ASP A 2 -19.52 -7.85 18.00
N LYS A 3 -19.56 -6.79 17.18
CA LYS A 3 -20.56 -5.75 17.36
C LYS A 3 -21.94 -6.28 17.01
N THR A 4 -22.91 -6.00 17.86
CA THR A 4 -24.32 -6.32 17.59
C THR A 4 -24.91 -5.32 16.58
N LEU A 5 -25.98 -5.71 15.90
CA LEU A 5 -26.71 -4.82 14.99
C LEU A 5 -27.18 -3.53 15.69
N GLU A 6 -27.53 -3.62 16.96
CA GLU A 6 -27.94 -2.48 17.79
C GLU A 6 -26.81 -1.45 17.97
N GLN A 7 -25.58 -1.91 18.19
CA GLN A 7 -24.40 -1.04 18.25
C GLN A 7 -24.12 -0.39 16.90
N ILE A 8 -24.32 -1.10 15.79
CA ILE A 8 -24.16 -0.54 14.43
C ILE A 8 -25.21 0.56 14.20
N ARG A 9 -26.48 0.35 14.60
CA ARG A 9 -27.55 1.35 14.50
C ARG A 9 -27.19 2.64 15.22
N SER A 10 -26.57 2.56 16.40
CA SER A 10 -26.15 3.74 17.15
C SER A 10 -25.09 4.59 16.43
N TYR A 11 -24.25 3.98 15.59
CA TYR A 11 -23.32 4.73 14.73
C TYR A 11 -24.02 5.36 13.52
N ALA A 12 -25.02 4.68 12.95
CA ALA A 12 -25.81 5.22 11.84
C ALA A 12 -26.59 6.48 12.27
N GLU A 13 -27.17 6.47 13.46
CA GLU A 13 -27.91 7.60 14.04
C GLU A 13 -27.02 8.85 14.26
N GLN A 14 -25.72 8.69 14.43
CA GLN A 14 -24.80 9.83 14.56
C GLN A 14 -24.63 10.61 13.25
N GLY A 15 -24.90 10.01 12.08
CA GLY A 15 -24.86 10.65 10.78
C GLY A 15 -23.47 11.09 10.26
N ARG A 16 -22.41 10.85 11.04
CA ARG A 16 -21.03 11.31 10.73
C ARG A 16 -20.14 10.26 10.09
N TYR A 17 -20.53 9.01 10.15
CA TYR A 17 -19.79 7.87 9.60
C TYR A 17 -20.54 7.26 8.42
N LYS A 18 -19.79 6.63 7.52
CA LYS A 18 -20.33 5.95 6.35
C LYS A 18 -20.24 4.42 6.48
N ARG A 19 -19.29 3.96 7.28
CA ARG A 19 -19.06 2.54 7.57
C ARG A 19 -18.69 2.35 9.04
N VAL A 20 -18.89 1.15 9.55
CA VAL A 20 -18.44 0.72 10.89
C VAL A 20 -17.73 -0.61 10.76
N PRO A 21 -16.46 -0.72 11.24
CA PRO A 21 -15.74 -1.98 11.18
C PRO A 21 -16.32 -2.99 12.17
N ILE A 22 -16.49 -4.22 11.70
CA ILE A 22 -16.74 -5.42 12.49
C ILE A 22 -15.58 -6.39 12.33
N SER A 23 -15.42 -7.31 13.28
CA SER A 23 -14.28 -8.21 13.25
C SER A 23 -14.63 -9.61 13.73
N LYS A 24 -13.84 -10.59 13.29
CA LYS A 24 -13.82 -11.96 13.78
C LYS A 24 -12.41 -12.33 14.20
N GLU A 25 -12.23 -12.85 15.41
CA GLU A 25 -10.94 -13.31 15.91
C GLU A 25 -10.78 -14.82 15.73
N LEU A 26 -9.60 -15.24 15.28
CA LEU A 26 -9.15 -16.61 15.15
C LEU A 26 -7.84 -16.79 15.90
N TYR A 27 -7.44 -18.02 16.19
CA TYR A 27 -6.09 -18.33 16.65
C TYR A 27 -5.10 -18.26 15.48
N ALA A 28 -3.94 -17.67 15.70
CA ALA A 28 -2.89 -17.52 14.67
C ALA A 28 -1.88 -18.66 14.66
N ASP A 29 -2.05 -19.66 15.53
CA ASP A 29 -1.10 -20.78 15.75
C ASP A 29 -0.84 -21.63 14.51
N ALA A 30 -1.81 -21.70 13.58
CA ALA A 30 -1.68 -22.46 12.34
C ALA A 30 -1.28 -21.60 11.11
N PHE A 31 -1.09 -20.28 11.28
CA PHE A 31 -0.90 -19.34 10.18
C PHE A 31 0.29 -18.41 10.41
N THR A 32 0.92 -18.00 9.31
CA THR A 32 1.91 -16.92 9.31
C THR A 32 1.51 -15.84 8.30
N PRO A 33 1.95 -14.59 8.45
CA PRO A 33 1.68 -13.55 7.45
C PRO A 33 2.07 -13.98 6.02
N ILE A 34 3.19 -14.70 5.88
CA ILE A 34 3.68 -15.22 4.60
C ILE A 34 2.77 -16.32 4.04
N SER A 35 2.31 -17.25 4.86
CA SER A 35 1.42 -18.33 4.39
C SER A 35 0.06 -17.76 3.96
N VAL A 36 -0.48 -16.83 4.74
CA VAL A 36 -1.74 -16.14 4.39
C VAL A 36 -1.56 -15.31 3.12
N MET A 37 -0.46 -14.56 2.97
CA MET A 37 -0.19 -13.80 1.75
C MET A 37 -0.16 -14.69 0.49
N ARG A 38 0.40 -15.88 0.57
CA ARG A 38 0.36 -16.87 -0.54
C ARG A 38 -1.08 -17.26 -0.90
N THR A 39 -1.93 -17.44 0.10
CA THR A 39 -3.35 -17.74 -0.12
C THR A 39 -4.08 -16.56 -0.76
N LEU A 40 -3.84 -15.35 -0.27
CA LEU A 40 -4.46 -14.14 -0.83
C LEU A 40 -4.05 -13.90 -2.29
N ARG A 41 -2.78 -14.11 -2.61
CA ARG A 41 -2.25 -14.00 -3.99
C ARG A 41 -2.82 -15.05 -4.95
N ALA A 42 -3.30 -16.18 -4.44
CA ALA A 42 -4.03 -17.15 -5.25
C ALA A 42 -5.47 -16.68 -5.60
N ALA A 43 -6.03 -15.80 -4.77
CA ALA A 43 -7.38 -15.25 -4.94
C ALA A 43 -7.41 -13.89 -5.62
N SER A 44 -6.34 -13.10 -5.54
CA SER A 44 -6.28 -11.73 -6.08
C SER A 44 -4.84 -11.36 -6.49
N LYS A 45 -4.71 -10.62 -7.58
CA LYS A 45 -3.44 -10.00 -7.97
C LYS A 45 -3.11 -8.78 -7.11
N HIS A 46 -4.14 -8.12 -6.60
CA HIS A 46 -4.06 -6.90 -5.81
C HIS A 46 -4.01 -7.24 -4.32
N CYS A 47 -2.81 -7.24 -3.75
CA CYS A 47 -2.57 -7.59 -2.36
C CYS A 47 -1.51 -6.69 -1.73
N TYR A 48 -1.56 -6.57 -0.40
CA TYR A 48 -0.48 -5.97 0.36
C TYR A 48 -0.17 -6.74 1.64
N LEU A 49 1.06 -6.60 2.11
CA LEU A 49 1.54 -7.02 3.42
C LEU A 49 2.38 -5.90 4.01
N LEU A 50 2.00 -5.40 5.18
CA LEU A 50 2.73 -4.42 5.96
C LEU A 50 3.11 -5.04 7.30
N GLU A 51 4.41 -5.05 7.60
CA GLU A 51 4.96 -5.63 8.82
C GLU A 51 5.95 -4.68 9.49
N SER A 52 6.23 -4.89 10.76
CA SER A 52 7.34 -4.25 11.46
C SER A 52 8.22 -5.32 12.10
N ALA A 53 9.52 -5.17 12.00
CA ALA A 53 10.50 -6.07 12.64
C ALA A 53 10.94 -5.58 14.03
N GLU A 54 10.38 -4.48 14.52
CA GLU A 54 10.68 -3.92 15.85
C GLU A 54 9.94 -4.63 16.97
N ASP A 55 10.10 -4.12 18.20
CA ASP A 55 9.53 -4.66 19.44
C ASP A 55 8.04 -4.99 19.28
N ARG A 56 7.70 -6.25 19.49
CA ARG A 56 6.35 -6.81 19.35
C ARG A 56 5.31 -6.20 20.29
N GLN A 57 5.72 -5.45 21.32
CA GLN A 57 4.79 -4.85 22.26
C GLN A 57 4.24 -3.51 21.78
N GLN A 58 5.02 -2.73 21.05
CA GLN A 58 4.64 -1.39 20.62
C GLN A 58 4.56 -1.27 19.08
N TRP A 59 5.66 -1.36 18.37
CA TRP A 59 5.74 -1.08 16.92
C TRP A 59 5.53 -2.34 16.07
N GLY A 60 6.11 -3.47 16.47
CA GLY A 60 6.02 -4.75 15.77
C GLY A 60 4.81 -5.60 16.14
N ARG A 61 3.82 -5.02 16.82
CA ARG A 61 2.67 -5.78 17.31
C ARG A 61 1.81 -6.34 16.19
N TYR A 62 1.58 -5.56 15.14
CA TYR A 62 0.65 -5.93 14.10
C TYR A 62 1.33 -6.15 12.75
N SER A 63 0.86 -7.18 12.02
CA SER A 63 1.08 -7.29 10.58
C SER A 63 -0.28 -7.17 9.88
N PHE A 64 -0.35 -6.35 8.83
CA PHE A 64 -1.59 -6.06 8.11
C PHE A 64 -1.51 -6.63 6.70
N LEU A 65 -2.57 -7.32 6.28
CA LEU A 65 -2.73 -7.82 4.93
C LEU A 65 -4.10 -7.41 4.38
N GLY A 66 -4.15 -7.22 3.06
CA GLY A 66 -5.39 -7.01 2.34
C GLY A 66 -5.31 -7.60 0.95
N TYR A 67 -6.49 -7.85 0.36
CA TYR A 67 -6.65 -8.42 -0.96
C TYR A 67 -7.96 -7.98 -1.58
N ALA A 68 -8.08 -8.12 -2.90
CA ALA A 68 -9.29 -7.81 -3.66
C ALA A 68 -9.90 -6.43 -3.27
N PRO A 69 -9.18 -5.33 -3.54
CA PRO A 69 -9.66 -3.98 -3.23
C PRO A 69 -10.97 -3.69 -3.96
N THR A 70 -11.79 -2.82 -3.39
CA THR A 70 -13.05 -2.37 -3.99
C THR A 70 -12.86 -1.20 -4.95
N MET A 71 -11.69 -0.56 -4.93
CA MET A 71 -11.36 0.59 -5.77
C MET A 71 -9.86 0.65 -6.00
N GLU A 72 -9.47 1.05 -7.20
CA GLU A 72 -8.10 1.41 -7.56
C GLU A 72 -8.05 2.87 -8.03
N ILE A 73 -7.06 3.62 -7.56
CA ILE A 73 -6.87 5.04 -7.87
C ILE A 73 -5.45 5.22 -8.35
N THR A 74 -5.29 5.57 -9.61
CA THR A 74 -3.99 5.87 -10.19
C THR A 74 -3.89 7.33 -10.59
N CYS A 75 -2.71 7.92 -10.46
CA CYS A 75 -2.43 9.29 -10.88
C CYS A 75 -1.16 9.34 -11.72
N THR A 76 -1.23 10.00 -12.86
CA THR A 76 -0.07 10.30 -13.70
C THR A 76 -0.29 11.69 -14.32
N ASP A 77 0.63 12.62 -14.07
CA ASP A 77 0.60 13.99 -14.59
C ASP A 77 -0.74 14.70 -14.42
N GLY A 78 -1.33 14.60 -13.22
CA GLY A 78 -2.61 15.22 -12.87
C GLY A 78 -3.85 14.50 -13.41
N ARG A 79 -3.66 13.44 -14.14
CA ARG A 79 -4.72 12.55 -14.60
C ARG A 79 -5.00 11.49 -13.56
N VAL A 80 -6.06 11.65 -12.80
CA VAL A 80 -6.51 10.69 -11.78
C VAL A 80 -7.55 9.76 -12.40
N ILE A 81 -7.29 8.47 -12.37
CA ILE A 81 -8.21 7.43 -12.83
C ILE A 81 -8.68 6.66 -11.60
N ILE A 82 -10.00 6.55 -11.45
CA ILE A 82 -10.67 5.82 -10.38
C ILE A 82 -11.42 4.67 -11.01
N SER A 83 -11.07 3.44 -10.65
CA SER A 83 -11.72 2.21 -11.09
C SER A 83 -12.39 1.55 -9.90
N GLU A 84 -13.72 1.46 -9.90
CA GLU A 84 -14.53 0.85 -8.82
C GLU A 84 -15.10 -0.48 -9.28
N GLY A 85 -15.10 -1.49 -8.40
CA GLY A 85 -15.56 -2.85 -8.63
C GLY A 85 -14.50 -3.88 -8.27
N HIS A 86 -14.92 -5.14 -8.10
CA HIS A 86 -13.99 -6.25 -7.84
C HIS A 86 -13.25 -6.68 -9.12
N GLU A 87 -12.15 -7.44 -8.96
CA GLU A 87 -11.28 -7.84 -10.08
C GLU A 87 -12.01 -8.57 -11.22
N ASP A 88 -13.03 -9.36 -10.89
CA ASP A 88 -13.79 -10.20 -11.83
C ASP A 88 -15.08 -9.53 -12.35
N GLU A 89 -15.34 -8.26 -12.01
CA GLU A 89 -16.55 -7.53 -12.41
C GLU A 89 -16.23 -6.45 -13.46
N ASP A 90 -17.25 -5.99 -14.17
CA ASP A 90 -17.16 -4.80 -15.03
C ASP A 90 -16.92 -3.57 -14.15
N LYS A 91 -15.66 -3.13 -14.05
CA LYS A 91 -15.27 -1.95 -13.27
C LYS A 91 -15.83 -0.68 -13.89
N THR A 92 -16.50 0.12 -13.08
CA THR A 92 -16.81 1.50 -13.48
C THR A 92 -15.54 2.33 -13.44
N ARG A 93 -15.32 3.14 -14.47
CA ARG A 93 -14.11 3.96 -14.57
C ARG A 93 -14.48 5.43 -14.69
N ARG A 94 -13.90 6.24 -13.80
CA ARG A 94 -14.00 7.71 -13.82
C ARG A 94 -12.62 8.32 -13.97
N GLU A 95 -12.51 9.37 -14.75
CA GLU A 95 -11.29 10.13 -14.95
C GLU A 95 -11.49 11.58 -14.49
N VAL A 96 -10.50 12.14 -13.79
CA VAL A 96 -10.46 13.53 -13.32
C VAL A 96 -9.10 14.13 -13.66
N LEU A 97 -9.09 15.24 -14.38
CA LEU A 97 -7.89 16.04 -14.62
C LEU A 97 -7.80 17.13 -13.54
N THR A 98 -6.70 17.17 -12.79
CA THR A 98 -6.54 18.11 -11.69
C THR A 98 -5.08 18.33 -11.32
N ASP A 99 -4.76 19.57 -10.93
CA ASP A 99 -3.47 19.90 -10.30
C ASP A 99 -3.45 19.60 -8.78
N HIS A 100 -4.56 19.08 -8.23
CA HIS A 100 -4.72 18.79 -6.82
C HIS A 100 -5.27 17.37 -6.56
N PRO A 101 -4.54 16.30 -6.92
CA PRO A 101 -5.00 14.91 -6.73
C PRO A 101 -5.42 14.62 -5.29
N GLY A 102 -4.74 15.22 -4.31
CA GLY A 102 -5.06 15.06 -2.89
C GLY A 102 -6.48 15.49 -2.49
N LYS A 103 -7.15 16.37 -3.27
CA LYS A 103 -8.56 16.69 -3.04
C LYS A 103 -9.47 15.54 -3.40
N VAL A 104 -9.21 14.88 -4.54
CA VAL A 104 -9.94 13.69 -4.99
C VAL A 104 -9.81 12.57 -3.97
N LEU A 105 -8.58 12.34 -3.45
CA LEU A 105 -8.35 11.33 -2.42
C LEU A 105 -9.12 11.64 -1.12
N ARG A 106 -9.20 12.91 -0.70
CA ARG A 106 -10.00 13.29 0.48
C ARG A 106 -11.49 13.05 0.30
N GLU A 107 -12.04 13.36 -0.87
CA GLU A 107 -13.45 13.08 -1.19
C GLU A 107 -13.76 11.60 -1.09
N ILE A 108 -12.87 10.75 -1.62
CA ILE A 108 -12.99 9.29 -1.50
C ILE A 108 -12.93 8.86 -0.03
N LEU A 109 -11.96 9.34 0.74
CA LEU A 109 -11.82 8.98 2.16
C LEU A 109 -13.04 9.44 3.00
N GLU A 110 -13.62 10.60 2.71
CA GLU A 110 -14.87 11.03 3.40
C GLU A 110 -16.06 10.11 3.07
N ALA A 111 -16.14 9.58 1.84
CA ALA A 111 -17.17 8.60 1.46
C ALA A 111 -17.00 7.23 2.16
N TYR A 112 -15.81 6.96 2.72
CA TYR A 112 -15.49 5.73 3.44
C TYR A 112 -15.22 5.96 4.93
N LYS A 113 -15.57 7.12 5.46
CA LYS A 113 -15.31 7.52 6.84
C LYS A 113 -15.89 6.54 7.86
N SER A 114 -15.03 6.06 8.74
CA SER A 114 -15.37 5.08 9.77
C SER A 114 -14.89 5.53 11.16
N PRO A 115 -15.53 5.07 12.25
CA PRO A 115 -15.11 5.40 13.62
C PRO A 115 -13.85 4.62 14.02
N VAL A 116 -13.04 5.20 14.89
CA VAL A 116 -12.07 4.45 15.67
C VAL A 116 -12.81 3.61 16.69
N VAL A 117 -12.64 2.28 16.63
CA VAL A 117 -13.34 1.34 17.50
C VAL A 117 -12.38 0.83 18.56
N PRO A 118 -12.63 1.07 19.86
CA PRO A 118 -11.79 0.55 20.93
C PRO A 118 -11.65 -0.98 20.86
N GLY A 119 -10.41 -1.45 20.99
CA GLY A 119 -10.10 -2.89 20.96
C GLY A 119 -9.81 -3.45 19.57
N LEU A 120 -10.09 -2.73 18.49
CA LEU A 120 -9.61 -3.06 17.15
C LEU A 120 -8.18 -2.54 16.90
N PRO A 121 -7.44 -3.15 15.97
CA PRO A 121 -6.16 -2.61 15.51
C PRO A 121 -6.31 -1.18 14.95
N PRO A 122 -5.22 -0.39 14.89
CA PRO A 122 -5.27 1.01 14.47
C PRO A 122 -5.68 1.20 12.99
N PHE A 123 -5.45 0.20 12.14
CA PHE A 123 -5.87 0.21 10.74
C PHE A 123 -6.96 -0.85 10.52
N THR A 124 -8.14 -0.42 10.11
CA THR A 124 -9.32 -1.27 9.89
C THR A 124 -9.84 -1.24 8.45
N GLY A 125 -9.09 -0.61 7.56
CA GLY A 125 -9.40 -0.42 6.14
C GLY A 125 -9.04 0.99 5.68
N GLY A 126 -8.88 1.16 4.37
CA GLY A 126 -8.51 2.44 3.78
C GLY A 126 -7.64 2.28 2.53
N LEU A 127 -7.01 3.36 2.13
CA LEU A 127 -6.12 3.39 0.97
C LEU A 127 -4.73 2.85 1.33
N VAL A 128 -4.27 1.87 0.56
CA VAL A 128 -2.91 1.32 0.64
C VAL A 128 -2.29 1.35 -0.75
N GLY A 129 -1.04 1.74 -0.85
CA GLY A 129 -0.30 1.82 -2.10
C GLY A 129 0.92 2.72 -1.94
N TYR A 130 1.31 3.42 -2.99
CA TYR A 130 2.46 4.29 -2.96
C TYR A 130 2.19 5.66 -3.59
N PHE A 131 2.98 6.63 -3.16
CA PHE A 131 3.23 7.89 -3.84
C PHE A 131 4.66 7.88 -4.36
N SER A 132 4.86 8.23 -5.63
CA SER A 132 6.20 8.39 -6.17
C SER A 132 6.88 9.64 -5.59
N TYR A 133 8.20 9.73 -5.74
CA TYR A 133 8.92 10.95 -5.37
C TYR A 133 8.37 12.19 -6.11
N ASP A 134 8.03 12.04 -7.39
CA ASP A 134 7.55 13.12 -8.24
C ASP A 134 6.15 13.64 -7.87
N TYR A 135 5.42 12.94 -6.99
CA TYR A 135 4.15 13.42 -6.44
C TYR A 135 4.30 14.75 -5.70
N ILE A 136 5.52 15.10 -5.25
CA ILE A 136 5.84 16.39 -4.60
C ILE A 136 5.42 17.59 -5.47
N LYS A 137 5.41 17.46 -6.81
CA LYS A 137 4.99 18.52 -7.75
C LYS A 137 3.57 19.07 -7.50
N TYR A 138 2.71 18.28 -6.85
CA TYR A 138 1.34 18.68 -6.49
C TYR A 138 1.27 19.42 -5.16
N ALA A 139 2.23 19.21 -4.26
CA ALA A 139 2.33 19.91 -2.99
C ALA A 139 3.18 21.17 -3.13
N GLU A 140 4.24 21.12 -3.96
CA GLU A 140 5.19 22.22 -4.20
C GLU A 140 5.22 22.58 -5.70
N PRO A 141 4.31 23.43 -6.19
CA PRO A 141 4.21 23.77 -7.61
C PRO A 141 5.46 24.39 -8.21
N THR A 142 6.33 25.00 -7.38
CA THR A 142 7.61 25.59 -7.79
C THR A 142 8.61 24.54 -8.31
N LEU A 143 8.45 23.28 -7.94
CA LEU A 143 9.27 22.17 -8.40
C LEU A 143 8.81 21.58 -9.73
N LYS A 144 7.58 21.87 -10.17
CA LYS A 144 6.98 21.31 -11.39
C LYS A 144 7.84 21.59 -12.63
N PRO A 145 8.30 22.83 -12.92
CA PRO A 145 9.16 23.12 -14.08
C PRO A 145 10.48 22.34 -14.05
N VAL A 146 11.08 22.20 -12.86
CA VAL A 146 12.38 21.50 -12.70
C VAL A 146 12.23 19.99 -12.99
N LEU A 147 11.10 19.39 -12.63
CA LEU A 147 10.81 18.00 -12.89
C LEU A 147 10.46 17.76 -14.37
N GLU A 148 9.74 18.69 -15.00
CA GLU A 148 9.40 18.64 -16.42
C GLU A 148 10.66 18.81 -17.32
N GLU A 149 11.54 19.76 -17.01
CA GLU A 149 12.77 20.01 -17.75
C GLU A 149 13.76 18.80 -17.68
N LYS A 150 13.81 18.12 -16.52
CA LYS A 150 14.54 16.86 -16.38
C LYS A 150 13.98 15.77 -17.29
N ASN A 151 12.67 15.70 -17.45
CA ASN A 151 12.01 14.72 -18.30
C ASN A 151 12.31 14.92 -19.77
N GLU A 152 12.48 16.16 -20.25
CA GLU A 152 12.84 16.47 -21.64
C GLU A 152 14.31 16.22 -21.93
N THR A 153 15.23 16.59 -21.00
CA THR A 153 16.68 16.50 -21.19
C THR A 153 17.19 15.06 -21.07
N THR A 154 16.50 14.21 -20.30
CA THR A 154 16.87 12.83 -20.04
C THR A 154 16.41 11.81 -21.08
N GLY A 155 15.83 12.25 -22.19
CA GLY A 155 15.19 11.41 -23.25
C GLY A 155 16.09 10.44 -24.04
N LYS A 156 17.32 10.16 -23.66
CA LYS A 156 18.28 9.45 -24.55
C LYS A 156 18.91 8.16 -24.03
N THR A 157 18.53 7.62 -22.87
CA THR A 157 19.08 6.34 -22.39
C THR A 157 17.98 5.36 -21.98
N ALA A 158 18.13 4.08 -22.31
CA ALA A 158 17.14 3.00 -22.07
C ALA A 158 16.72 2.84 -20.59
N ALA A 159 17.62 3.14 -19.64
CA ALA A 159 17.31 3.16 -18.20
C ALA A 159 16.25 4.21 -17.82
N LYS A 160 16.07 5.24 -18.65
CA LYS A 160 15.14 6.35 -18.45
C LYS A 160 13.72 6.08 -18.90
N THR A 161 13.50 5.11 -19.77
CA THR A 161 12.17 4.72 -20.24
C THR A 161 11.42 3.95 -19.14
N ALA A 162 12.09 3.06 -18.41
CA ALA A 162 11.48 2.28 -17.33
C ALA A 162 11.02 3.14 -16.11
N VAL A 163 11.74 4.26 -15.85
CA VAL A 163 11.38 5.18 -14.75
C VAL A 163 10.26 6.15 -15.17
N ARG A 164 10.04 6.37 -16.47
CA ARG A 164 9.01 7.28 -16.99
C ARG A 164 7.58 6.75 -16.88
N ASP A 165 7.42 5.43 -16.83
CA ASP A 165 6.11 4.79 -16.74
C ASP A 165 5.62 4.61 -15.30
N PHE A 166 6.39 5.12 -14.31
CA PHE A 166 6.02 5.03 -12.90
C PHE A 166 4.93 6.07 -12.58
N ARG A 167 3.80 5.61 -12.05
CA ARG A 167 2.68 6.48 -11.68
C ARG A 167 3.07 7.41 -10.54
N ASP A 168 2.55 8.64 -10.53
CA ASP A 168 2.72 9.57 -9.42
C ASP A 168 2.10 9.02 -8.14
N ALA A 169 0.97 8.33 -8.25
CA ALA A 169 0.35 7.58 -7.17
C ALA A 169 -0.37 6.35 -7.72
N ASP A 170 -0.31 5.27 -6.95
CA ASP A 170 -1.07 4.04 -7.16
C ASP A 170 -1.60 3.56 -5.81
N LEU A 171 -2.89 3.74 -5.59
CA LEU A 171 -3.56 3.50 -4.32
C LEU A 171 -4.76 2.58 -4.54
N MET A 172 -4.96 1.66 -3.63
CA MET A 172 -6.10 0.76 -3.64
C MET A 172 -6.88 0.89 -2.33
N LEU A 173 -8.20 0.85 -2.42
CA LEU A 173 -9.08 0.89 -1.27
C LEU A 173 -9.39 -0.53 -0.81
N PHE A 174 -8.92 -0.86 0.38
CA PHE A 174 -9.17 -2.14 1.02
C PHE A 174 -10.15 -1.96 2.17
N ASP A 175 -11.27 -2.65 2.11
CA ASP A 175 -12.27 -2.75 3.17
C ASP A 175 -12.25 -4.13 3.86
N ARG A 176 -11.48 -5.07 3.32
CA ARG A 176 -11.16 -6.38 3.90
C ARG A 176 -9.72 -6.38 4.39
N VAL A 177 -9.55 -6.43 5.69
CA VAL A 177 -8.22 -6.39 6.32
C VAL A 177 -8.03 -7.61 7.20
N ILE A 178 -6.88 -8.24 7.08
CA ILE A 178 -6.44 -9.35 7.91
C ILE A 178 -5.29 -8.87 8.76
N VAL A 179 -5.41 -9.01 10.08
CA VAL A 179 -4.42 -8.50 11.02
C VAL A 179 -3.89 -9.63 11.88
N PHE A 180 -2.58 -9.81 11.87
CA PHE A 180 -1.91 -10.61 12.88
C PHE A 180 -1.59 -9.74 14.09
N ASP A 181 -2.17 -10.05 15.26
CA ASP A 181 -1.72 -9.54 16.54
C ASP A 181 -0.61 -10.46 17.06
N ASN A 182 0.63 -10.13 16.74
CA ASN A 182 1.81 -10.91 17.08
C ASN A 182 2.03 -11.03 18.60
N TYR A 183 1.50 -10.07 19.37
CA TYR A 183 1.56 -10.08 20.82
C TYR A 183 0.55 -11.06 21.44
N ARG A 184 -0.72 -11.01 20.95
CA ARG A 184 -1.80 -11.86 21.46
C ARG A 184 -1.90 -13.20 20.75
N GLN A 185 -1.12 -13.45 19.72
CA GLN A 185 -1.17 -14.64 18.87
C GLN A 185 -2.59 -14.86 18.29
N LYS A 186 -3.18 -13.75 17.81
CA LYS A 186 -4.51 -13.74 17.18
C LYS A 186 -4.43 -13.32 15.73
N LEU A 187 -5.32 -13.89 14.95
CA LEU A 187 -5.63 -13.45 13.60
C LEU A 187 -6.99 -12.74 13.65
N ILE A 188 -7.05 -11.49 13.25
CA ILE A 188 -8.24 -10.65 13.32
C ILE A 188 -8.67 -10.35 11.88
N LEU A 189 -9.85 -10.82 11.49
CA LEU A 189 -10.49 -10.51 10.22
C LEU A 189 -11.37 -9.29 10.42
N ILE A 190 -11.29 -8.31 9.53
CA ILE A 190 -12.02 -7.05 9.65
C ILE A 190 -12.68 -6.73 8.31
N THR A 191 -13.94 -6.32 8.36
CA THR A 191 -14.66 -5.70 7.22
C THR A 191 -15.56 -4.58 7.71
N GLY A 192 -16.06 -3.73 6.80
CA GLY A 192 -16.86 -2.56 7.11
C GLY A 192 -18.35 -2.75 6.78
N VAL A 193 -19.23 -2.58 7.77
CA VAL A 193 -20.68 -2.50 7.54
C VAL A 193 -21.02 -1.11 6.97
N LYS A 194 -21.63 -1.05 5.79
CA LYS A 194 -22.18 0.20 5.23
C LYS A 194 -23.34 0.69 6.08
N LEU A 195 -23.39 1.99 6.38
CA LEU A 195 -24.45 2.61 7.20
C LEU A 195 -25.59 3.20 6.38
N GLU A 196 -25.47 3.23 5.05
CA GLU A 196 -26.51 3.68 4.12
C GLU A 196 -27.30 2.47 3.56
N GLY A 197 -28.58 2.66 3.26
CA GLY A 197 -29.46 1.59 2.75
C GLY A 197 -30.01 0.70 3.85
N ASP A 198 -30.25 -0.59 3.54
CA ASP A 198 -30.74 -1.58 4.49
C ASP A 198 -29.61 -2.04 5.42
N LEU A 199 -29.69 -1.61 6.68
CA LEU A 199 -28.66 -1.87 7.68
C LEU A 199 -28.59 -3.35 8.09
N GLU A 200 -29.73 -4.07 8.09
CA GLU A 200 -29.77 -5.50 8.44
C GLU A 200 -29.15 -6.35 7.34
N GLU A 201 -29.43 -6.00 6.09
CA GLU A 201 -28.81 -6.63 4.93
C GLU A 201 -27.30 -6.36 4.90
N ASN A 202 -26.87 -5.09 5.06
CA ASN A 202 -25.47 -4.71 5.09
C ASN A 202 -24.70 -5.41 6.21
N TYR A 203 -25.32 -5.56 7.38
CA TYR A 203 -24.71 -6.28 8.50
C TYR A 203 -24.57 -7.77 8.22
N THR A 204 -25.60 -8.37 7.62
CA THR A 204 -25.60 -9.79 7.24
C THR A 204 -24.51 -10.06 6.19
N ASN A 205 -24.43 -9.22 5.17
CA ASN A 205 -23.41 -9.31 4.12
C ASN A 205 -22.00 -9.18 4.69
N ALA A 206 -21.77 -8.23 5.59
CA ALA A 206 -20.45 -8.07 6.22
C ALA A 206 -20.08 -9.27 7.11
N LYS A 207 -21.02 -9.91 7.78
CA LYS A 207 -20.76 -11.17 8.51
C LYS A 207 -20.43 -12.32 7.55
N GLN A 208 -21.13 -12.41 6.44
CA GLN A 208 -20.82 -13.41 5.41
C GLN A 208 -19.41 -13.19 4.83
N GLU A 209 -18.99 -11.94 4.59
CA GLU A 209 -17.61 -11.64 4.17
C GLU A 209 -16.58 -12.15 5.17
N LEU A 210 -16.78 -11.95 6.48
CA LEU A 210 -15.85 -12.48 7.50
C LEU A 210 -15.76 -14.02 7.44
N GLU A 211 -16.87 -14.72 7.19
CA GLU A 211 -16.88 -16.17 7.01
C GLU A 211 -16.16 -16.61 5.72
N GLU A 212 -16.29 -15.83 4.64
CA GLU A 212 -15.58 -16.06 3.38
C GLU A 212 -14.08 -15.85 3.53
N MET A 213 -13.67 -14.79 4.22
CA MET A 213 -12.25 -14.54 4.55
C MET A 213 -11.67 -15.71 5.35
N GLU A 214 -12.38 -16.21 6.37
CA GLU A 214 -11.92 -17.36 7.14
C GLU A 214 -11.81 -18.61 6.25
N ARG A 215 -12.83 -18.90 5.43
CA ARG A 215 -12.79 -20.05 4.51
C ARG A 215 -11.63 -19.97 3.53
N LEU A 216 -11.37 -18.77 2.98
CA LEU A 216 -10.24 -18.54 2.08
C LEU A 216 -8.91 -18.86 2.79
N ILE A 217 -8.68 -18.32 3.98
CA ILE A 217 -7.44 -18.54 4.73
C ILE A 217 -7.26 -20.03 5.08
N ARG A 218 -8.35 -20.71 5.47
CA ARG A 218 -8.33 -22.13 5.82
C ARG A 218 -8.25 -23.07 4.62
N SER A 219 -8.52 -22.59 3.41
CA SER A 219 -8.48 -23.41 2.19
C SER A 219 -7.10 -24.00 1.92
N GLY A 220 -6.05 -23.32 2.38
CA GLY A 220 -4.66 -23.71 2.12
C GLY A 220 -4.24 -23.54 0.66
N ALA A 221 -5.11 -22.96 -0.20
CA ALA A 221 -4.74 -22.60 -1.57
C ALA A 221 -3.50 -21.70 -1.55
N GLN A 222 -2.54 -21.96 -2.41
CA GLN A 222 -1.32 -21.16 -2.47
C GLN A 222 -0.99 -20.80 -3.91
N ALA A 223 -0.70 -19.51 -4.12
CA ALA A 223 -0.13 -19.09 -5.40
C ALA A 223 1.27 -19.70 -5.58
N ASP A 224 1.55 -20.13 -6.78
CA ASP A 224 2.89 -20.55 -7.19
C ASP A 224 3.67 -19.31 -7.65
N PHE A 225 4.62 -18.90 -6.82
CA PHE A 225 5.51 -17.79 -7.15
C PHE A 225 6.76 -18.34 -7.85
N ARG A 226 6.95 -17.94 -9.09
CA ARG A 226 8.24 -18.15 -9.75
C ARG A 226 9.26 -17.19 -9.15
N PRO A 227 10.41 -17.70 -8.64
CA PRO A 227 11.45 -16.84 -8.10
C PRO A 227 11.89 -15.78 -9.10
N LEU A 228 12.26 -14.59 -8.59
CA LEU A 228 12.84 -13.55 -9.42
C LEU A 228 14.18 -14.00 -9.97
N VAL A 229 14.34 -13.93 -11.27
CA VAL A 229 15.60 -14.25 -11.99
C VAL A 229 15.98 -13.05 -12.83
N LEU A 230 17.20 -12.53 -12.62
CA LEU A 230 17.77 -11.49 -13.47
C LEU A 230 18.14 -12.08 -14.82
N GLU A 231 17.81 -11.40 -15.91
CA GLU A 231 18.15 -11.77 -17.28
C GLU A 231 19.37 -10.98 -17.79
N GLU A 232 19.77 -9.94 -17.07
CA GLU A 232 20.95 -9.12 -17.36
C GLU A 232 21.55 -8.57 -16.06
N GLU A 233 22.72 -7.98 -16.14
CA GLU A 233 23.35 -7.27 -15.02
C GLU A 233 22.64 -5.97 -14.73
N PHE A 234 22.85 -5.43 -13.51
CA PHE A 234 22.31 -4.14 -13.14
C PHE A 234 23.00 -3.00 -13.89
N HIS A 235 22.20 -2.09 -14.42
CA HIS A 235 22.64 -0.86 -15.06
C HIS A 235 22.32 0.33 -14.15
N PRO A 236 23.32 1.11 -13.70
CA PRO A 236 23.09 2.32 -12.90
C PRO A 236 22.53 3.44 -13.78
N GLY A 237 21.61 4.23 -13.24
CA GLY A 237 21.09 5.43 -13.91
C GLY A 237 22.10 6.57 -14.00
N VAL A 238 23.05 6.63 -13.07
CA VAL A 238 24.19 7.56 -13.04
C VAL A 238 25.46 6.74 -12.89
N ASP A 239 26.45 6.96 -13.73
CA ASP A 239 27.74 6.28 -13.64
C ASP A 239 28.53 6.71 -12.38
N LYS A 240 29.57 5.95 -12.06
CA LYS A 240 30.37 6.16 -10.85
C LYS A 240 31.01 7.54 -10.80
N GLU A 241 31.54 8.02 -11.93
CA GLU A 241 32.28 9.30 -11.99
C GLU A 241 31.32 10.47 -11.75
N ASP A 242 30.18 10.48 -12.39
CA ASP A 242 29.18 11.52 -12.24
C ASP A 242 28.51 11.46 -10.86
N TYR A 243 28.26 10.25 -10.31
CA TYR A 243 27.78 10.13 -8.95
C TYR A 243 28.76 10.70 -7.92
N CYS A 244 30.08 10.46 -8.08
CA CYS A 244 31.12 11.05 -7.23
C CYS A 244 31.12 12.59 -7.32
N LYS A 245 30.97 13.18 -8.52
CA LYS A 245 30.82 14.65 -8.67
C LYS A 245 29.59 15.18 -7.94
N MET A 246 28.45 14.47 -8.01
CA MET A 246 27.24 14.83 -7.25
C MET A 246 27.50 14.83 -5.73
N VAL A 247 28.25 13.84 -5.22
CA VAL A 247 28.63 13.76 -3.80
C VAL A 247 29.51 14.97 -3.41
N GLU A 248 30.51 15.30 -4.21
CA GLU A 248 31.38 16.48 -3.90
C GLU A 248 30.56 17.78 -3.92
N LYS A 249 29.65 17.95 -4.87
CA LYS A 249 28.76 19.12 -4.91
C LYS A 249 27.83 19.19 -3.70
N ALA A 250 27.29 18.05 -3.27
CA ALA A 250 26.44 17.97 -2.07
C ALA A 250 27.25 18.38 -0.80
N LYS A 251 28.51 17.96 -0.71
CA LYS A 251 29.41 18.37 0.38
C LYS A 251 29.66 19.88 0.40
N GLU A 252 29.79 20.53 -0.77
CA GLU A 252 29.90 21.98 -0.86
C GLU A 252 28.68 22.67 -0.26
N TYR A 253 27.43 22.26 -0.64
CA TYR A 253 26.20 22.82 -0.09
C TYR A 253 26.06 22.63 1.43
N ILE A 254 26.55 21.49 1.96
CA ILE A 254 26.59 21.25 3.41
C ILE A 254 27.59 22.22 4.07
N TYR A 255 28.78 22.40 3.47
CA TYR A 255 29.81 23.29 4.00
C TYR A 255 29.39 24.77 3.99
N GLU A 256 28.68 25.19 2.93
CA GLU A 256 28.16 26.56 2.79
C GLU A 256 26.94 26.81 3.71
N GLY A 257 26.34 25.76 4.26
CA GLY A 257 25.21 25.86 5.19
C GLY A 257 23.84 25.90 4.50
N ASP A 258 23.79 25.62 3.20
CA ASP A 258 22.54 25.58 2.42
C ASP A 258 21.66 24.38 2.82
N ILE A 259 22.27 23.25 3.17
CA ILE A 259 21.58 22.03 3.61
C ILE A 259 22.36 21.36 4.75
N PHE A 260 21.66 20.56 5.57
CA PHE A 260 22.29 19.72 6.61
C PHE A 260 22.59 18.32 6.10
N GLN A 261 21.71 17.78 5.26
CA GLN A 261 21.88 16.47 4.63
C GLN A 261 21.15 16.43 3.29
N VAL A 262 21.53 15.48 2.46
CA VAL A 262 20.85 15.14 1.22
C VAL A 262 21.04 13.65 0.94
N VAL A 263 20.01 13.01 0.41
CA VAL A 263 20.08 11.64 -0.09
C VAL A 263 20.18 11.69 -1.61
N LEU A 264 21.34 11.28 -2.15
CA LEU A 264 21.55 11.18 -3.59
C LEU A 264 21.04 9.83 -4.08
N SER A 265 20.05 9.86 -4.98
CA SER A 265 19.46 8.66 -5.55
C SER A 265 20.20 8.21 -6.81
N ASN A 266 20.41 6.90 -6.94
CA ASN A 266 20.90 6.28 -8.17
C ASN A 266 20.09 4.99 -8.42
N PRO A 267 19.15 4.99 -9.37
CA PRO A 267 18.37 3.80 -9.68
C PRO A 267 19.27 2.76 -10.37
N LEU A 268 19.17 1.52 -9.93
CA LEU A 268 19.76 0.36 -10.59
C LEU A 268 18.63 -0.39 -11.30
N THR A 269 18.77 -0.62 -12.60
CA THR A 269 17.77 -1.31 -13.43
C THR A 269 18.34 -2.58 -14.03
N ALA A 270 17.51 -3.60 -14.13
CA ALA A 270 17.84 -4.85 -14.84
C ALA A 270 16.56 -5.50 -15.36
N LYS A 271 16.66 -6.24 -16.45
CA LYS A 271 15.57 -7.10 -16.87
C LYS A 271 15.47 -8.31 -15.96
N ALA A 272 14.26 -8.65 -15.57
CA ALA A 272 14.00 -9.77 -14.68
C ALA A 272 12.70 -10.48 -15.06
N LYS A 273 12.57 -11.74 -14.63
CA LYS A 273 11.33 -12.53 -14.70
C LYS A 273 11.02 -13.11 -13.33
N GLY A 274 9.74 -13.31 -13.05
CA GLY A 274 9.29 -13.88 -11.78
C GLY A 274 8.68 -12.82 -10.88
N SER A 275 8.52 -13.14 -9.59
CA SER A 275 7.88 -12.30 -8.57
C SER A 275 8.87 -11.83 -7.52
N LEU A 276 8.67 -10.63 -7.02
CA LEU A 276 9.42 -10.09 -5.88
C LEU A 276 9.07 -10.76 -4.54
N PHE A 277 8.03 -11.58 -4.48
CA PHE A 277 7.57 -12.12 -3.20
C PHE A 277 8.62 -12.94 -2.46
N ASP A 278 9.33 -13.82 -3.14
CA ASP A 278 10.41 -14.61 -2.51
C ASP A 278 11.63 -13.72 -2.17
N THR A 279 11.90 -12.69 -2.97
CA THR A 279 12.89 -11.65 -2.64
C THR A 279 12.51 -10.92 -1.36
N TYR A 280 11.22 -10.53 -1.20
CA TYR A 280 10.71 -9.94 0.04
C TYR A 280 10.91 -10.87 1.24
N ARG A 281 10.64 -12.17 1.10
CA ARG A 281 10.86 -13.16 2.17
C ARG A 281 12.30 -13.22 2.64
N VAL A 282 13.26 -13.11 1.72
CA VAL A 282 14.69 -13.03 2.07
C VAL A 282 14.99 -11.67 2.72
N LEU A 283 14.52 -10.58 2.12
CA LEU A 283 14.75 -9.22 2.64
C LEU A 283 14.31 -9.07 4.10
N ARG A 284 13.13 -9.58 4.45
CA ARG A 284 12.58 -9.47 5.82
C ARG A 284 13.40 -10.22 6.87
N THR A 285 14.27 -11.13 6.48
CA THR A 285 15.15 -11.88 7.39
C THR A 285 16.58 -11.37 7.38
N SER A 286 17.06 -10.89 6.23
CA SER A 286 18.43 -10.39 6.05
C SER A 286 18.59 -8.91 6.43
N ASN A 287 17.56 -8.12 6.23
CA ASN A 287 17.58 -6.68 6.50
C ASN A 287 16.24 -6.21 7.12
N PRO A 288 15.90 -6.71 8.33
CA PRO A 288 14.66 -6.33 9.00
C PRO A 288 14.65 -4.84 9.33
N SER A 289 13.48 -4.22 9.25
CA SER A 289 13.29 -2.80 9.55
C SER A 289 11.92 -2.53 10.18
N PRO A 290 11.71 -1.33 10.77
CA PRO A 290 10.40 -0.93 11.32
C PRO A 290 9.28 -0.95 10.30
N TYR A 291 9.58 -0.68 9.04
CA TYR A 291 8.61 -0.62 7.95
C TYR A 291 8.98 -1.59 6.84
N MET A 292 8.45 -2.81 6.95
CA MET A 292 8.55 -3.84 5.93
C MET A 292 7.26 -3.85 5.12
N PHE A 293 7.35 -3.86 3.80
CA PHE A 293 6.18 -3.86 2.94
C PHE A 293 6.38 -4.71 1.69
N TYR A 294 5.28 -5.32 1.28
CA TYR A 294 5.09 -5.93 -0.03
C TYR A 294 3.73 -5.47 -0.57
N PHE A 295 3.69 -5.07 -1.81
CA PHE A 295 2.50 -4.58 -2.49
C PHE A 295 2.49 -5.12 -3.92
N SER A 296 1.33 -5.54 -4.40
CA SER A 296 1.17 -6.04 -5.77
C SER A 296 -0.11 -5.51 -6.39
N SER A 297 -0.05 -5.17 -7.67
CA SER A 297 -1.17 -4.82 -8.53
C SER A 297 -1.07 -5.55 -9.88
N ASP A 298 -1.82 -5.10 -10.90
CA ASP A 298 -1.83 -5.74 -12.22
C ASP A 298 -0.47 -5.71 -12.92
N ASP A 299 0.27 -4.61 -12.78
CA ASP A 299 1.45 -4.28 -13.56
C ASP A 299 2.69 -3.99 -12.72
N ILE A 300 2.58 -4.01 -11.38
CA ILE A 300 3.70 -3.69 -10.49
C ILE A 300 3.70 -4.56 -9.24
N GLU A 301 4.90 -4.94 -8.81
CA GLU A 301 5.18 -5.40 -7.45
C GLU A 301 6.20 -4.47 -6.80
N VAL A 302 5.96 -4.08 -5.56
CA VAL A 302 6.87 -3.25 -4.76
C VAL A 302 7.18 -3.97 -3.47
N ALA A 303 8.46 -4.10 -3.14
CA ALA A 303 8.91 -4.70 -1.87
C ALA A 303 10.00 -3.83 -1.26
N GLY A 304 9.98 -3.66 0.04
CA GLY A 304 10.97 -2.83 0.70
C GLY A 304 11.09 -3.04 2.20
N ALA A 305 12.19 -2.50 2.71
CA ALA A 305 12.55 -2.40 4.11
C ALA A 305 13.00 -0.96 4.37
N SER A 306 12.18 -0.15 5.06
CA SER A 306 12.49 1.24 5.37
C SER A 306 12.76 1.42 6.85
N PRO A 307 13.85 2.07 7.24
CA PRO A 307 14.15 2.32 8.65
C PRO A 307 13.46 3.58 9.19
N GLU A 308 12.92 4.43 8.34
CA GLU A 308 12.51 5.79 8.70
C GLU A 308 11.07 6.08 8.29
N THR A 309 10.37 6.84 9.16
CA THR A 309 9.02 7.35 8.89
C THR A 309 9.12 8.64 8.08
N LEU A 310 8.52 8.69 6.89
CA LEU A 310 8.42 9.93 6.12
C LEU A 310 7.45 10.92 6.77
N ALA A 311 6.26 10.47 7.11
CA ALA A 311 5.23 11.25 7.80
C ALA A 311 4.26 10.33 8.55
N LYS A 312 3.82 10.76 9.74
CA LYS A 312 2.81 10.06 10.54
C LYS A 312 1.87 11.09 11.15
N LEU A 313 0.57 10.88 11.01
CA LEU A 313 -0.47 11.64 11.67
C LEU A 313 -1.12 10.74 12.73
N GLU A 314 -1.21 11.23 13.97
CA GLU A 314 -1.85 10.55 15.10
C GLU A 314 -3.16 11.23 15.50
#